data_fae93cad244339875689b286ff86d50f
#
_entry.id   fae93cad244339875689b286ff86d50f
#
_cell.length_a   1.000
_cell.length_b   1.000
_cell.length_c   1.000
_cell.angle_alpha   90.00
_cell.angle_beta   90.00
_cell.angle_gamma   90.00
#
_symmetry.space_group_name_H-M   'P 1'
#
loop_
_entity.id
_entity.type
_entity.pdbx_description
1 polymer ?
#
loop_
_entity_poly.entity_id
_entity_poly.type
_entity_poly.pdbx_seq_one_letter_code
_entity_poly.pdbx_strand_id
1 'polypeptide(L)'
;GKDGYHWVSDSYSALKQDSAPFFQGNITDVTSFMLDKEKRAEERNQMLTALTMEYSTVVMGDLMENVVVVVKHDGHMYDHGGLDDFSSEDKMNYTRCLHDFYNRVLVKESCPDFLDILSPVPFMNALLKNETVELQYQIYPNSNGYESLYARAIRLYDEKHHFRFVMGFRPMDEVRKKENVLEL
;
A
#
# COMPACT_ATOMS: atom_id res chain seq x y z
N GLY A 1 19.75 -21.62 28.28
CA GLY A 1 19.86 -21.42 26.87
C GLY A 1 18.59 -21.84 26.21
N LYS A 2 17.87 -20.93 25.58
CA LYS A 2 16.77 -21.28 24.68
C LYS A 2 17.46 -21.58 23.36
N ASP A 3 17.33 -22.81 22.89
CA ASP A 3 17.81 -23.24 21.58
C ASP A 3 17.07 -22.46 20.51
N GLY A 4 17.64 -21.32 20.13
CA GLY A 4 17.12 -20.51 19.05
C GLY A 4 17.49 -21.14 17.71
N TYR A 5 16.57 -21.10 16.77
CA TYR A 5 16.88 -21.42 15.37
C TYR A 5 17.92 -20.44 14.83
N HIS A 6 18.88 -20.98 14.07
CA HIS A 6 19.90 -20.19 13.37
C HIS A 6 19.57 -20.14 11.89
N TRP A 7 19.67 -18.97 11.31
CA TRP A 7 19.60 -18.78 9.86
C TRP A 7 21.00 -18.97 9.27
N VAL A 8 21.11 -19.86 8.31
CA VAL A 8 22.37 -20.11 7.60
C VAL A 8 22.17 -19.83 6.11
N SER A 9 23.19 -19.23 5.51
CA SER A 9 23.27 -19.05 4.07
C SER A 9 24.32 -19.99 3.52
N ASP A 10 23.92 -20.86 2.61
CA ASP A 10 24.80 -21.81 1.92
C ASP A 10 25.10 -21.29 0.52
N SER A 11 26.38 -21.24 0.16
CA SER A 11 26.81 -20.95 -1.19
C SER A 11 27.80 -22.00 -1.67
N TYR A 12 27.62 -22.49 -2.89
CA TYR A 12 28.44 -23.50 -3.49
C TYR A 12 29.02 -23.00 -4.81
N SER A 13 30.32 -23.26 -5.03
CA SER A 13 31.02 -23.01 -6.29
C SER A 13 31.54 -24.31 -6.83
N ALA A 14 31.29 -24.57 -8.12
CA ALA A 14 31.89 -25.68 -8.83
C ALA A 14 33.26 -25.24 -9.35
N LEU A 15 34.31 -25.97 -8.98
CA LEU A 15 35.66 -25.75 -9.40
C LEU A 15 36.15 -26.96 -10.26
N LYS A 16 36.90 -26.69 -11.30
CA LYS A 16 37.56 -27.73 -12.09
C LYS A 16 39.05 -27.66 -11.80
N GLN A 17 39.59 -28.74 -11.28
CA GLN A 17 41.02 -28.94 -11.14
C GLN A 17 41.37 -30.33 -11.67
N ASP A 18 42.27 -30.39 -12.62
CA ASP A 18 42.86 -31.65 -13.18
C ASP A 18 41.84 -32.75 -13.49
N SER A 19 40.83 -32.44 -14.33
CA SER A 19 39.83 -33.38 -14.87
C SER A 19 38.76 -33.91 -13.86
N ALA A 20 38.78 -33.58 -12.60
CA ALA A 20 37.73 -33.93 -11.67
C ALA A 20 36.97 -32.67 -11.17
N PRO A 21 35.65 -32.61 -11.30
CA PRO A 21 34.87 -31.52 -10.68
C PRO A 21 34.81 -31.70 -9.15
N PHE A 22 35.08 -30.63 -8.42
CA PHE A 22 34.78 -30.58 -6.98
C PHE A 22 33.99 -29.35 -6.63
N PHE A 23 33.25 -29.41 -5.54
CA PHE A 23 32.42 -28.32 -5.04
C PHE A 23 33.06 -27.76 -3.78
N GLN A 24 33.16 -26.43 -3.73
CA GLN A 24 33.50 -25.73 -2.51
C GLN A 24 32.26 -25.03 -2.01
N GLY A 25 31.86 -25.29 -0.77
CA GLY A 25 30.72 -24.67 -0.12
C GLY A 25 31.15 -23.76 1.04
N ASN A 26 30.48 -22.66 1.22
CA ASN A 26 30.60 -21.82 2.42
C ASN A 26 29.24 -21.79 3.12
N ILE A 27 29.26 -22.03 4.43
CA ILE A 27 28.10 -21.87 5.30
C ILE A 27 28.36 -20.66 6.18
N THR A 28 27.47 -19.67 6.13
CA THR A 28 27.57 -18.45 6.92
C THR A 28 26.37 -18.34 7.84
N ASP A 29 26.59 -18.10 9.11
CA ASP A 29 25.51 -17.76 10.06
C ASP A 29 25.04 -16.32 9.76
N VAL A 30 23.80 -16.18 9.34
CA VAL A 30 23.15 -14.91 9.02
C VAL A 30 22.05 -14.56 10.00
N THR A 31 22.01 -15.21 11.16
CA THR A 31 20.95 -15.05 12.18
C THR A 31 20.80 -13.60 12.62
N SER A 32 21.89 -12.92 12.94
CA SER A 32 21.85 -11.51 13.35
C SER A 32 21.31 -10.60 12.26
N PHE A 33 21.72 -10.83 11.02
CA PHE A 33 21.23 -10.08 9.87
C PHE A 33 19.73 -10.30 9.63
N MET A 34 19.25 -11.54 9.74
CA MET A 34 17.84 -11.85 9.57
C MET A 34 16.99 -11.26 10.70
N LEU A 35 17.44 -11.36 11.94
CA LEU A 35 16.75 -10.74 13.10
C LEU A 35 16.69 -9.22 12.98
N ASP A 36 17.77 -8.57 12.56
CA ASP A 36 17.77 -7.13 12.30
C ASP A 36 16.80 -6.75 11.17
N LYS A 37 16.74 -7.55 10.13
CA LYS A 37 15.81 -7.35 9.02
C LYS A 37 14.36 -7.49 9.46
N GLU A 38 14.03 -8.51 10.23
CA GLU A 38 12.69 -8.73 10.80
C GLU A 38 12.30 -7.57 11.73
N LYS A 39 13.20 -7.16 12.63
CA LYS A 39 12.97 -6.04 13.55
C LYS A 39 12.69 -4.73 12.79
N ARG A 40 13.49 -4.41 11.78
CA ARG A 40 13.26 -3.21 10.94
C ARG A 40 11.94 -3.28 10.18
N ALA A 41 11.53 -4.47 9.71
CA ALA A 41 10.25 -4.66 9.06
C ALA A 41 9.09 -4.44 10.03
N GLU A 42 9.21 -4.94 11.27
CA GLU A 42 8.20 -4.75 12.30
C GLU A 42 8.10 -3.28 12.76
N GLU A 43 9.23 -2.61 13.01
CA GLU A 43 9.28 -1.17 13.32
C GLU A 43 8.65 -0.34 12.22
N ARG A 44 8.93 -0.66 10.95
CA ARG A 44 8.31 0.01 9.81
C ARG A 44 6.80 -0.23 9.75
N ASN A 45 6.34 -1.45 10.01
CA ASN A 45 4.92 -1.78 10.02
C ASN A 45 4.19 -1.08 11.17
N GLN A 46 4.79 -0.99 12.36
CA GLN A 46 4.24 -0.24 13.49
C GLN A 46 4.14 1.26 13.17
N MET A 47 5.17 1.83 12.53
CA MET A 47 5.17 3.23 12.09
C MET A 47 4.10 3.49 11.03
N LEU A 48 3.96 2.61 10.02
CA LEU A 48 2.90 2.69 9.02
C LEU A 48 1.52 2.60 9.66
N THR A 49 1.33 1.68 10.59
CA THR A 49 0.06 1.53 11.33
C THR A 49 -0.27 2.81 12.10
N ALA A 50 0.69 3.38 12.81
CA ALA A 50 0.49 4.62 13.55
C ALA A 50 0.13 5.79 12.62
N LEU A 51 0.83 5.95 11.50
CA LEU A 51 0.56 7.00 10.51
C LEU A 51 -0.79 6.82 9.79
N THR A 52 -1.27 5.59 9.69
CA THR A 52 -2.52 5.27 8.99
C THR A 52 -3.72 5.13 9.91
N MET A 53 -3.58 5.40 11.22
CA MET A 53 -4.68 5.27 12.19
C MET A 53 -5.92 6.08 11.83
N GLU A 54 -5.74 7.22 11.16
CA GLU A 54 -6.84 8.10 10.74
C GLU A 54 -7.57 7.62 9.48
N TYR A 55 -7.00 6.64 8.76
CA TYR A 55 -7.54 6.14 7.50
C TYR A 55 -8.14 4.76 7.68
N SER A 56 -9.35 4.58 7.20
CA SER A 56 -10.05 3.29 7.19
C SER A 56 -9.46 2.32 6.16
N THR A 57 -9.02 2.84 5.04
CA THR A 57 -8.35 2.06 3.99
C THR A 57 -7.07 2.77 3.56
N VAL A 58 -6.02 2.01 3.34
CA VAL A 58 -4.75 2.49 2.82
C VAL A 58 -4.28 1.56 1.71
N VAL A 59 -3.96 2.14 0.58
CA VAL A 59 -3.38 1.45 -0.56
C VAL A 59 -1.99 1.99 -0.87
N MET A 60 -1.14 1.16 -1.39
CA MET A 60 0.17 1.53 -1.92
C MET A 60 0.28 1.06 -3.37
N GLY A 61 0.80 1.90 -4.23
CA GLY A 61 0.92 1.57 -5.66
C GLY A 61 2.23 2.02 -6.28
N ASP A 62 2.43 1.53 -7.49
CA ASP A 62 3.49 1.96 -8.40
C ASP A 62 2.85 2.30 -9.74
N LEU A 63 2.95 3.59 -10.13
CA LEU A 63 2.31 4.07 -11.36
C LEU A 63 3.06 3.63 -12.62
N MET A 64 4.36 3.37 -12.53
CA MET A 64 5.14 2.88 -13.67
C MET A 64 4.81 1.42 -13.97
N GLU A 65 4.68 0.61 -12.92
CA GLU A 65 4.28 -0.81 -13.01
C GLU A 65 2.77 -0.98 -13.17
N ASN A 66 1.99 0.10 -13.01
CA ASN A 66 0.52 0.10 -13.01
C ASN A 66 -0.08 -0.93 -12.04
N VAL A 67 0.46 -0.97 -10.82
CA VAL A 67 0.03 -1.90 -9.78
C VAL A 67 -0.36 -1.15 -8.51
N VAL A 68 -1.28 -1.75 -7.75
CA VAL A 68 -1.70 -1.29 -6.42
C VAL A 68 -1.91 -2.51 -5.51
N VAL A 69 -1.62 -2.32 -4.22
CA VAL A 69 -1.85 -3.29 -3.15
C VAL A 69 -2.60 -2.63 -2.00
N VAL A 70 -3.48 -3.35 -1.36
CA VAL A 70 -4.15 -2.90 -0.14
C VAL A 70 -3.21 -3.17 1.04
N VAL A 71 -2.84 -2.11 1.76
CA VAL A 71 -1.96 -2.18 2.94
C VAL A 71 -2.77 -2.31 4.22
N LYS A 72 -3.90 -1.62 4.27
CA LYS A 72 -4.84 -1.62 5.38
C LYS A 72 -6.26 -1.53 4.84
N HIS A 73 -7.14 -2.35 5.40
CA HIS A 73 -8.57 -2.29 5.13
C HIS A 73 -9.31 -2.70 6.39
N ASP A 74 -10.22 -1.87 6.87
CA ASP A 74 -10.99 -2.15 8.08
C ASP A 74 -12.34 -2.85 7.81
N GLY A 75 -12.52 -3.39 6.61
CA GLY A 75 -13.68 -4.22 6.22
C GLY A 75 -14.98 -3.46 6.03
N HIS A 76 -15.00 -2.15 6.28
CA HIS A 76 -16.27 -1.42 6.36
C HIS A 76 -16.54 -0.46 5.19
N MET A 77 -15.55 -0.21 4.33
CA MET A 77 -15.68 0.82 3.30
C MET A 77 -16.30 0.35 1.98
N TYR A 78 -16.30 -0.94 1.68
CA TYR A 78 -16.67 -1.42 0.32
C TYR A 78 -17.47 -2.71 0.34
N ASP A 79 -18.69 -2.70 0.87
CA ASP A 79 -19.64 -3.81 0.76
C ASP A 79 -20.15 -4.06 -0.68
N HIS A 80 -19.70 -3.27 -1.65
CA HIS A 80 -20.17 -3.37 -3.03
C HIS A 80 -19.26 -4.17 -3.96
N GLY A 81 -18.75 -5.30 -3.44
CA GLY A 81 -18.15 -6.36 -4.25
C GLY A 81 -16.96 -5.91 -5.11
N GLY A 82 -15.76 -6.05 -4.59
CA GLY A 82 -14.58 -5.86 -5.40
C GLY A 82 -13.26 -5.75 -4.64
N LEU A 83 -13.27 -5.36 -3.38
CA LEU A 83 -12.05 -5.33 -2.57
C LEU A 83 -12.05 -6.37 -1.44
N ASP A 84 -13.21 -6.93 -1.09
CA ASP A 84 -13.32 -7.94 -0.02
C ASP A 84 -12.67 -9.28 -0.38
N ASP A 85 -12.47 -9.55 -1.68
CA ASP A 85 -11.79 -10.75 -2.17
C ASP A 85 -10.26 -10.61 -2.26
N PHE A 86 -9.71 -9.43 -1.90
CA PHE A 86 -8.27 -9.20 -2.05
C PHE A 86 -7.54 -9.42 -0.73
N SER A 87 -6.65 -10.39 -0.72
CA SER A 87 -5.65 -10.50 0.33
C SER A 87 -4.73 -9.26 0.29
N SER A 88 -4.25 -8.81 1.45
CA SER A 88 -3.33 -7.67 1.57
C SER A 88 -2.01 -7.83 0.78
N GLU A 89 -1.79 -8.99 0.16
CA GLU A 89 -0.58 -9.31 -0.61
C GLU A 89 -0.82 -9.33 -2.12
N ASP A 90 -2.08 -9.32 -2.58
CA ASP A 90 -2.39 -9.40 -4.00
C ASP A 90 -2.11 -8.08 -4.72
N LYS A 91 -1.28 -8.16 -5.75
CA LYS A 91 -1.03 -7.04 -6.66
C LYS A 91 -2.17 -6.94 -7.66
N MET A 92 -2.86 -5.81 -7.66
CA MET A 92 -3.93 -5.50 -8.58
C MET A 92 -3.48 -4.51 -9.65
N ASN A 93 -4.13 -4.52 -10.82
CA ASN A 93 -3.92 -3.51 -11.83
C ASN A 93 -4.56 -2.18 -11.39
N TYR A 94 -3.74 -1.14 -11.22
CA TYR A 94 -4.18 0.18 -10.74
C TYR A 94 -5.27 0.80 -11.62
N THR A 95 -5.05 0.84 -12.94
CA THR A 95 -6.00 1.43 -13.88
C THR A 95 -7.35 0.73 -13.84
N ARG A 96 -7.35 -0.60 -13.76
CA ARG A 96 -8.59 -1.38 -13.66
C ARG A 96 -9.32 -1.07 -12.35
N CYS A 97 -8.63 -1.06 -11.22
CA CYS A 97 -9.22 -0.72 -9.93
C CYS A 97 -9.82 0.69 -9.93
N LEU A 98 -9.11 1.66 -10.53
CA LEU A 98 -9.57 3.04 -10.66
C LEU A 98 -10.87 3.13 -11.46
N HIS A 99 -10.95 2.45 -12.61
CA HIS A 99 -12.16 2.43 -13.43
C HIS A 99 -13.32 1.67 -12.79
N ASP A 100 -13.04 0.56 -12.11
CA ASP A 100 -14.08 -0.20 -11.38
C ASP A 100 -14.65 0.65 -10.24
N PHE A 101 -13.81 1.36 -9.50
CA PHE A 101 -14.24 2.30 -8.45
C PHE A 101 -15.08 3.44 -9.04
N TYR A 102 -14.62 4.10 -10.10
CA TYR A 102 -15.33 5.17 -10.78
C TYR A 102 -16.70 4.74 -11.28
N ASN A 103 -16.83 3.51 -11.78
CA ASN A 103 -18.08 3.05 -12.39
C ASN A 103 -19.09 2.48 -11.38
N ARG A 104 -18.63 1.96 -10.24
CA ARG A 104 -19.48 1.22 -9.32
C ARG A 104 -19.71 1.93 -7.99
N VAL A 105 -18.77 2.74 -7.56
CA VAL A 105 -18.74 3.27 -6.19
C VAL A 105 -18.90 4.77 -6.17
N LEU A 106 -18.27 5.49 -7.08
CA LEU A 106 -18.24 6.94 -7.10
C LEU A 106 -19.57 7.54 -7.60
N VAL A 107 -20.07 8.54 -6.88
CA VAL A 107 -21.10 9.47 -7.39
C VAL A 107 -20.39 10.46 -8.31
N LYS A 108 -20.50 10.25 -9.64
CA LYS A 108 -19.68 10.92 -10.66
C LYS A 108 -19.80 12.45 -10.63
N GLU A 109 -20.98 12.93 -10.30
CA GLU A 109 -21.27 14.37 -10.20
C GLU A 109 -20.53 15.04 -9.04
N SER A 110 -20.12 14.28 -8.03
CA SER A 110 -19.38 14.79 -6.86
C SER A 110 -17.92 15.08 -7.15
N CYS A 111 -17.34 14.41 -8.15
CA CYS A 111 -15.95 14.62 -8.59
C CYS A 111 -15.83 14.33 -10.10
N PRO A 112 -16.27 15.26 -10.96
CA PRO A 112 -16.26 15.07 -12.42
C PRO A 112 -14.87 14.76 -12.98
N ASP A 113 -13.84 15.38 -12.42
CA ASP A 113 -12.44 15.28 -12.86
C ASP A 113 -11.68 14.10 -12.22
N PHE A 114 -12.40 13.16 -11.57
CA PHE A 114 -11.79 12.05 -10.82
C PHE A 114 -10.80 11.24 -11.65
N LEU A 115 -11.22 10.82 -12.85
CA LEU A 115 -10.34 10.07 -13.76
C LEU A 115 -9.22 10.95 -14.34
N ASP A 116 -9.49 12.22 -14.61
CA ASP A 116 -8.51 13.15 -15.14
C ASP A 116 -7.40 13.44 -14.12
N ILE A 117 -7.72 13.38 -12.82
CA ILE A 117 -6.74 13.57 -11.75
C ILE A 117 -5.98 12.28 -11.46
N LEU A 118 -6.69 11.15 -11.34
CA LEU A 118 -6.12 9.89 -10.84
C LEU A 118 -5.66 8.91 -11.92
N SER A 119 -5.87 9.19 -13.21
CA SER A 119 -5.25 8.38 -14.27
C SER A 119 -3.72 8.41 -14.15
N PRO A 120 -2.99 7.34 -14.50
CA PRO A 120 -1.57 7.18 -14.14
C PRO A 120 -0.68 8.39 -14.44
N VAL A 121 -0.75 8.94 -15.66
CA VAL A 121 0.12 10.06 -16.08
C VAL A 121 -0.26 11.38 -15.42
N PRO A 122 -1.53 11.84 -15.42
CA PRO A 122 -1.94 13.02 -14.67
C PRO A 122 -1.63 12.92 -13.18
N PHE A 123 -1.90 11.77 -12.56
CA PHE A 123 -1.66 11.55 -11.14
C PHE A 123 -0.16 11.63 -10.80
N MET A 124 0.69 11.01 -11.62
CA MET A 124 2.14 11.13 -11.48
C MET A 124 2.59 12.60 -11.57
N ASN A 125 2.09 13.36 -12.55
CA ASN A 125 2.42 14.77 -12.71
C ASN A 125 1.94 15.62 -11.53
N ALA A 126 0.75 15.35 -10.99
CA ALA A 126 0.22 16.04 -9.83
C ALA A 126 1.09 15.79 -8.57
N LEU A 127 1.52 14.54 -8.35
CA LEU A 127 2.41 14.18 -7.24
C LEU A 127 3.84 14.70 -7.43
N LEU A 128 4.31 14.87 -8.67
CA LEU A 128 5.60 15.52 -8.94
C LEU A 128 5.58 17.02 -8.60
N LYS A 129 4.45 17.66 -8.86
CA LYS A 129 4.30 19.11 -8.66
C LYS A 129 4.03 19.49 -7.21
N ASN A 130 3.18 18.71 -6.52
CA ASN A 130 2.62 19.11 -5.23
C ASN A 130 3.02 18.17 -4.08
N GLU A 131 3.73 17.05 -4.35
CA GLU A 131 4.07 15.98 -3.41
C GLU A 131 2.85 15.25 -2.79
N THR A 132 1.70 15.92 -2.73
CA THR A 132 0.43 15.37 -2.23
C THR A 132 -0.70 15.68 -3.19
N VAL A 133 -1.68 14.77 -3.26
CA VAL A 133 -2.95 14.95 -3.97
C VAL A 133 -4.07 14.64 -2.98
N GLU A 134 -5.02 15.55 -2.84
CA GLU A 134 -6.17 15.43 -1.95
C GLU A 134 -7.45 15.55 -2.73
N LEU A 135 -8.42 14.67 -2.44
CA LEU A 135 -9.71 14.61 -3.10
C LEU A 135 -10.82 14.42 -2.05
N GLN A 136 -11.93 15.09 -2.30
CA GLN A 136 -13.18 14.87 -1.57
C GLN A 136 -14.25 14.51 -2.59
N TYR A 137 -14.96 13.42 -2.34
CA TYR A 137 -15.99 12.95 -3.24
C TYR A 137 -17.05 12.15 -2.48
N GLN A 138 -18.20 11.98 -3.12
CA GLN A 138 -19.29 11.15 -2.60
C GLN A 138 -19.22 9.76 -3.24
N ILE A 139 -19.63 8.79 -2.45
CA ILE A 139 -19.84 7.41 -2.90
C ILE A 139 -21.31 7.04 -2.70
N TYR A 140 -21.76 6.04 -3.42
CA TYR A 140 -23.08 5.47 -3.13
C TYR A 140 -23.05 4.88 -1.71
N PRO A 141 -24.12 5.08 -0.92
CA PRO A 141 -24.18 4.60 0.46
C PRO A 141 -23.91 3.10 0.51
N ASN A 142 -23.03 2.70 1.43
CA ASN A 142 -22.79 1.31 1.74
C ASN A 142 -23.60 0.86 2.97
N SER A 143 -23.44 -0.41 3.41
CA SER A 143 -24.12 -0.95 4.61
C SER A 143 -23.86 -0.14 5.88
N ASN A 144 -22.76 0.62 5.92
CA ASN A 144 -22.37 1.47 7.06
C ASN A 144 -22.86 2.91 6.91
N GLY A 145 -23.55 3.26 5.80
CA GLY A 145 -24.12 4.58 5.54
C GLY A 145 -23.11 5.66 5.22
N TYR A 146 -21.89 5.32 4.81
CA TYR A 146 -20.90 6.31 4.36
C TYR A 146 -21.27 6.83 2.98
N GLU A 147 -21.35 8.16 2.86
CA GLU A 147 -21.67 8.84 1.61
C GLU A 147 -20.53 9.74 1.12
N SER A 148 -19.66 10.20 1.99
CA SER A 148 -18.58 11.13 1.67
C SER A 148 -17.23 10.59 2.11
N LEU A 149 -16.26 10.63 1.21
CA LEU A 149 -14.88 10.21 1.45
C LEU A 149 -13.90 11.34 1.21
N TYR A 150 -12.85 11.33 2.02
CA TYR A 150 -11.63 12.08 1.80
C TYR A 150 -10.51 11.10 1.45
N ALA A 151 -9.81 11.38 0.37
CA ALA A 151 -8.62 10.65 -0.05
C ALA A 151 -7.42 11.56 -0.05
N ARG A 152 -6.29 11.07 0.44
CA ARG A 152 -5.00 11.75 0.40
C ARG A 152 -3.94 10.80 -0.11
N ALA A 153 -3.27 11.19 -1.18
CA ALA A 153 -2.14 10.48 -1.74
C ALA A 153 -0.84 11.25 -1.50
N ILE A 154 0.23 10.52 -1.23
CA ILE A 154 1.58 11.06 -1.01
C ILE A 154 2.54 10.24 -1.88
N ARG A 155 3.49 10.93 -2.51
CA ARG A 155 4.58 10.27 -3.22
C ARG A 155 5.56 9.62 -2.23
N LEU A 156 5.96 8.38 -2.52
CA LEU A 156 7.06 7.72 -1.84
C LEU A 156 8.33 7.82 -2.70
N TYR A 157 9.41 8.23 -2.07
CA TYR A 157 10.72 8.27 -2.73
C TYR A 157 11.38 6.90 -2.70
N ASP A 158 11.80 6.41 -3.88
CA ASP A 158 12.54 5.17 -4.03
C ASP A 158 13.78 5.41 -4.89
N GLU A 159 14.91 4.79 -4.50
CA GLU A 159 16.19 4.89 -5.22
C GLU A 159 16.17 4.17 -6.59
N LYS A 160 15.17 3.31 -6.85
CA LYS A 160 15.10 2.43 -8.03
C LYS A 160 14.31 2.99 -9.21
N HIS A 161 14.09 4.28 -9.29
CA HIS A 161 13.29 4.93 -10.36
C HIS A 161 11.83 4.46 -10.47
N HIS A 162 11.28 3.82 -9.44
CA HIS A 162 9.87 3.52 -9.35
C HIS A 162 9.08 4.76 -8.95
N PHE A 163 7.87 4.89 -9.47
CA PHE A 163 6.97 5.96 -9.05
C PHE A 163 5.93 5.43 -8.08
N ARG A 164 6.32 5.34 -6.82
CA ARG A 164 5.48 4.81 -5.75
C ARG A 164 4.68 5.90 -5.05
N PHE A 165 3.49 5.52 -4.63
CA PHE A 165 2.63 6.36 -3.80
C PHE A 165 1.97 5.53 -2.69
N VAL A 166 1.52 6.21 -1.65
CA VAL A 166 0.57 5.70 -0.66
C VAL A 166 -0.67 6.59 -0.69
N MET A 167 -1.85 6.00 -0.67
CA MET A 167 -3.13 6.71 -0.64
C MET A 167 -4.00 6.17 0.49
N GLY A 168 -4.42 7.07 1.37
CA GLY A 168 -5.33 6.77 2.45
C GLY A 168 -6.73 7.33 2.17
N PHE A 169 -7.75 6.58 2.59
CA PHE A 169 -9.16 6.93 2.48
C PHE A 169 -9.80 6.97 3.87
N ARG A 170 -10.59 7.99 4.16
CA ARG A 170 -11.36 8.10 5.39
C ARG A 170 -12.76 8.63 5.14
N PRO A 171 -13.77 8.17 5.89
CA PRO A 171 -15.11 8.76 5.85
C PRO A 171 -15.08 10.17 6.41
N MET A 172 -15.72 11.11 5.71
CA MET A 172 -15.83 12.49 6.19
C MET A 172 -16.84 12.65 7.32
N ASP A 173 -17.85 11.79 7.38
CA ASP A 173 -18.88 11.85 8.40
C ASP A 173 -18.34 11.56 9.82
N GLU A 174 -17.28 10.78 9.95
CA GLU A 174 -16.58 10.56 11.23
C GLU A 174 -15.78 11.78 11.68
N VAL A 175 -15.22 12.55 10.76
CA VAL A 175 -14.47 13.77 11.08
C VAL A 175 -15.41 14.83 11.65
N ARG A 176 -16.56 15.05 11.04
CA ARG A 176 -17.58 15.98 11.52
C ARG A 176 -18.13 15.60 12.90
N LYS A 177 -18.29 14.29 13.17
CA LYS A 177 -18.71 13.82 14.51
C LYS A 177 -17.66 14.11 15.57
N LYS A 178 -16.37 13.96 15.27
CA LYS A 178 -15.28 14.24 16.22
C LYS A 178 -15.09 15.74 16.46
N GLU A 179 -15.22 16.57 15.44
CA GLU A 179 -15.14 18.03 15.56
C GLU A 179 -16.28 18.59 16.42
N ASN A 180 -17.52 18.13 16.20
CA ASN A 180 -18.69 18.53 17.00
C ASN A 180 -18.64 18.09 18.47
N VAL A 181 -17.83 17.08 18.82
CA VAL A 181 -17.63 16.64 20.21
C VAL A 181 -16.58 17.50 20.94
N LEU A 182 -15.66 18.14 20.20
CA LEU A 182 -14.64 19.02 20.77
C LEU A 182 -15.10 20.47 20.97
N GLU A 183 -16.26 20.85 20.41
CA GLU A 183 -16.86 22.18 20.57
C GLU A 183 -17.89 22.25 21.72
N LEU A 184 -18.09 21.17 22.47
CA LEU A 184 -18.94 21.09 23.67
C LEU A 184 -18.09 20.99 24.95
#